data_9a61fe90dcd1c6ce8904ce2d3350bab5
#
_entry.id   9a61fe90dcd1c6ce8904ce2d3350bab5
#
_cell.length_a   1.000
_cell.length_b   1.000
_cell.length_c   1.000
_cell.angle_alpha   90.00
_cell.angle_beta   90.00
_cell.angle_gamma   90.00
#
_symmetry.space_group_name_H-M   'P 1'
#
loop_
_entity.id
_entity.type
_entity.pdbx_description
1 polymer ?
#
loop_
_entity_poly.entity_id
_entity_poly.type
_entity_poly.pdbx_seq_one_letter_code
_entity_poly.pdbx_strand_id
1 'polypeptide(L)'
;MISTLSFFPPLGALFAQSANAFAEAATPPAAAPEPHTAPPTTPRSFGHAARQASNGQLDTNIVKVITTPNSPRRDGMNIDEIAGLTQTPSNLEKSHIIKAVDIVNSPDVHINSPGHGLSSSGLTSVWLENRGSITAQSGTGVALKGEKADEVINHGLIAGGNGVALDMGGGDDLLVVKNGSRFKGEVDGGSGTNQVVLEDTKGGTFEGATRMQHLWVGKGAWELTGALHDNRHGKVYGDAALTNRSVIKGTLDIDAGGSYSGGTVDSLNVAGTLLLDPENTPRTRIRKDLHLKPGSTMAFKVGADQAHSTLKVGNTLTLDNATLKLDVQPESEALLTRQLRIADAASIKGTFSAVTSNLTTLEPELLYKPEGIFVGFKRKQSAAPSVDR
;
A
#
# COMPACT_ATOMS: atom_id res chain seq x y z
N MET A 1 -65.40 18.64 -50.76
CA MET A 1 -66.38 19.76 -50.77
C MET A 1 -66.29 20.44 -49.38
N ILE A 2 -65.73 21.63 -49.38
CA ILE A 2 -66.30 22.84 -48.75
C ILE A 2 -66.27 22.74 -47.20
N SER A 3 -65.53 23.45 -46.51
CA SER A 3 -65.24 24.89 -46.36
C SER A 3 -65.44 25.29 -44.88
N THR A 4 -64.40 25.75 -44.28
CA THR A 4 -64.21 27.05 -43.56
C THR A 4 -65.25 27.46 -42.50
N LEU A 5 -64.85 27.92 -41.31
CA LEU A 5 -64.43 29.25 -40.89
C LEU A 5 -64.32 29.27 -39.32
N SER A 6 -63.22 29.64 -38.81
CA SER A 6 -62.84 30.78 -37.98
C SER A 6 -63.96 31.55 -37.26
N PHE A 7 -63.83 31.77 -35.93
CA PHE A 7 -63.99 33.07 -35.27
C PHE A 7 -63.55 33.08 -33.80
N PHE A 8 -62.68 33.99 -33.43
CA PHE A 8 -62.36 34.55 -32.09
C PHE A 8 -63.23 35.82 -31.89
N PRO A 9 -63.21 36.55 -30.74
CA PRO A 9 -63.24 36.29 -29.31
C PRO A 9 -64.46 37.06 -28.66
N PRO A 10 -64.57 37.55 -27.40
CA PRO A 10 -63.58 38.19 -26.52
C PRO A 10 -63.70 37.98 -24.98
N LEU A 11 -62.62 38.41 -24.32
CA LEU A 11 -62.40 39.05 -23.00
C LEU A 11 -63.53 39.11 -21.95
N GLY A 12 -63.12 38.78 -20.69
CA GLY A 12 -63.77 39.29 -19.49
C GLY A 12 -63.26 38.64 -18.22
N ALA A 13 -62.21 39.12 -17.66
CA ALA A 13 -61.82 39.41 -16.26
C ALA A 13 -62.55 38.70 -15.11
N LEU A 14 -61.88 38.12 -14.16
CA LEU A 14 -61.54 38.68 -12.84
C LEU A 14 -60.94 37.61 -11.90
N PHE A 15 -59.75 37.89 -11.42
CA PHE A 15 -59.13 37.59 -10.13
C PHE A 15 -59.70 36.51 -9.21
N ALA A 16 -58.90 35.45 -8.97
CA ALA A 16 -58.69 34.93 -7.62
C ALA A 16 -57.23 34.39 -7.53
N GLN A 17 -56.40 35.11 -6.82
CA GLN A 17 -55.10 34.67 -6.39
C GLN A 17 -55.27 33.51 -5.39
N SER A 18 -54.71 32.34 -5.70
CA SER A 18 -54.31 31.39 -4.68
C SER A 18 -52.83 31.12 -4.87
N ALA A 19 -52.05 31.68 -3.98
CA ALA A 19 -50.64 31.45 -3.86
C ALA A 19 -50.39 29.98 -3.48
N ASN A 20 -49.99 29.17 -4.44
CA ASN A 20 -49.32 27.93 -4.13
C ASN A 20 -47.85 28.22 -3.92
N ALA A 21 -47.48 28.36 -2.65
CA ALA A 21 -46.09 28.33 -2.23
C ALA A 21 -45.55 26.95 -2.58
N PHE A 22 -44.67 26.87 -3.58
CA PHE A 22 -43.79 25.73 -3.73
C PHE A 22 -42.87 25.73 -2.51
N ALA A 23 -43.10 24.78 -1.59
CA ALA A 23 -42.13 24.44 -0.59
C ALA A 23 -40.97 23.79 -1.31
N GLU A 24 -39.93 24.57 -1.54
CA GLU A 24 -38.61 24.11 -1.95
C GLU A 24 -38.13 23.17 -0.84
N ALA A 25 -38.10 21.87 -1.13
CA ALA A 25 -37.56 20.87 -0.21
C ALA A 25 -36.10 21.21 0.01
N ALA A 26 -35.79 21.80 1.15
CA ALA A 26 -34.44 22.03 1.60
C ALA A 26 -33.74 20.68 1.62
N THR A 27 -32.75 20.51 0.74
CA THR A 27 -31.78 19.42 0.83
C THR A 27 -31.20 19.44 2.25
N PRO A 28 -31.21 18.31 2.96
CA PRO A 28 -30.58 18.26 4.27
C PRO A 28 -29.11 18.67 4.13
N PRO A 29 -28.54 19.44 5.05
CA PRO A 29 -27.15 19.83 4.99
C PRO A 29 -26.32 18.54 4.89
N ALA A 30 -25.35 18.54 3.97
CA ALA A 30 -24.41 17.44 3.84
C ALA A 30 -23.85 17.13 5.24
N ALA A 31 -23.93 15.86 5.63
CA ALA A 31 -23.39 15.43 6.89
C ALA A 31 -21.95 15.98 7.01
N ALA A 32 -21.67 16.60 8.16
CA ALA A 32 -20.32 17.06 8.45
C ALA A 32 -19.37 15.86 8.25
N PRO A 33 -18.19 16.05 7.61
CA PRO A 33 -17.23 14.98 7.48
C PRO A 33 -16.92 14.45 8.89
N GLU A 34 -17.07 13.15 9.06
CA GLU A 34 -16.71 12.49 10.31
C GLU A 34 -15.27 12.91 10.66
N PRO A 35 -14.97 13.14 11.95
CA PRO A 35 -13.64 13.50 12.34
C PRO A 35 -12.69 12.42 11.86
N HIS A 36 -11.83 12.78 10.91
CA HIS A 36 -10.76 11.90 10.43
C HIS A 36 -9.92 11.53 11.64
N THR A 37 -10.14 10.34 12.19
CA THR A 37 -9.20 9.75 13.14
C THR A 37 -7.86 9.72 12.43
N ALA A 38 -6.84 10.29 13.05
CA ALA A 38 -5.49 10.26 12.50
C ALA A 38 -5.15 8.82 12.11
N PRO A 39 -4.57 8.59 10.91
CA PRO A 39 -4.22 7.25 10.48
C PRO A 39 -3.33 6.60 11.54
N PRO A 40 -3.50 5.30 11.80
CA PRO A 40 -2.66 4.61 12.77
C PRO A 40 -1.19 4.81 12.39
N THR A 41 -0.38 5.29 13.31
CA THR A 41 1.06 5.57 13.08
C THR A 41 1.91 4.30 13.11
N THR A 42 1.33 3.20 13.56
CA THR A 42 1.97 1.88 13.68
C THR A 42 0.99 0.79 13.25
N PRO A 43 1.47 -0.33 12.69
CA PRO A 43 0.61 -1.47 12.41
C PRO A 43 -0.06 -1.94 13.71
N ARG A 44 -1.37 -2.16 13.66
CA ARG A 44 -2.04 -2.88 14.72
C ARG A 44 -1.55 -4.32 14.65
N SER A 45 -0.83 -4.76 15.65
CA SER A 45 -0.52 -6.17 15.84
C SER A 45 -1.53 -6.71 16.84
N PHE A 46 -2.32 -7.67 16.44
CA PHE A 46 -3.08 -8.50 17.38
C PHE A 46 -2.17 -9.58 17.98
N GLY A 47 -0.86 -9.38 17.87
CA GLY A 47 0.23 -10.28 18.09
C GLY A 47 0.00 -11.34 19.15
N HIS A 48 0.56 -12.50 18.89
CA HIS A 48 0.60 -13.65 19.79
C HIS A 48 0.98 -13.28 21.26
N ALA A 49 1.78 -12.24 21.45
CA ALA A 49 2.12 -11.69 22.78
C ALA A 49 0.93 -11.03 23.51
N ALA A 50 -0.04 -10.46 22.78
CA ALA A 50 -1.25 -9.87 23.38
C ALA A 50 -2.29 -10.94 23.74
N ARG A 51 -2.16 -12.15 23.20
CA ARG A 51 -3.03 -13.31 23.50
C ARG A 51 -2.49 -14.16 24.62
N GLN A 52 -1.23 -13.98 25.03
CA GLN A 52 -0.71 -14.55 26.27
C GLN A 52 -1.10 -13.63 27.42
N ALA A 53 -1.84 -14.17 28.39
CA ALA A 53 -2.14 -13.45 29.62
C ALA A 53 -0.84 -12.91 30.26
N SER A 54 -0.88 -11.72 30.82
CA SER A 54 0.26 -10.99 31.43
C SER A 54 1.03 -11.78 32.51
N ASN A 55 0.59 -12.97 32.88
CA ASN A 55 1.17 -13.82 33.93
C ASN A 55 1.63 -15.20 33.44
N GLY A 56 1.86 -15.39 32.11
CA GLY A 56 2.34 -16.68 31.61
C GLY A 56 1.31 -17.82 31.62
N GLN A 57 0.07 -17.56 32.03
CA GLN A 57 -1.03 -18.50 31.94
C GLN A 57 -1.68 -18.38 30.56
N LEU A 58 -1.75 -19.48 29.81
CA LEU A 58 -2.49 -19.55 28.54
C LEU A 58 -3.96 -19.17 28.81
N ASP A 59 -4.49 -18.25 28.00
CA ASP A 59 -5.93 -17.99 28.01
C ASP A 59 -6.63 -19.31 27.57
N THR A 60 -7.34 -19.96 28.49
CA THR A 60 -8.02 -21.24 28.24
C THR A 60 -9.12 -21.14 27.17
N ASN A 61 -9.40 -19.93 26.70
CA ASN A 61 -10.37 -19.66 25.64
C ASN A 61 -9.74 -19.59 24.23
N ILE A 62 -8.46 -19.94 24.08
CA ILE A 62 -7.77 -20.01 22.78
C ILE A 62 -7.54 -21.47 22.41
N VAL A 63 -8.03 -21.88 21.25
CA VAL A 63 -7.74 -23.21 20.68
C VAL A 63 -6.52 -23.09 19.78
N LYS A 64 -5.48 -23.84 20.09
CA LYS A 64 -4.24 -23.88 19.29
C LYS A 64 -4.18 -25.14 18.47
N VAL A 65 -4.04 -25.01 17.15
CA VAL A 65 -3.89 -26.13 16.21
C VAL A 65 -2.50 -26.02 15.55
N ILE A 66 -1.69 -27.06 15.71
CA ILE A 66 -0.38 -27.15 15.05
C ILE A 66 -0.44 -28.32 14.09
N THR A 67 -0.23 -28.06 12.79
CA THR A 67 -0.07 -29.13 11.80
C THR A 67 1.39 -29.55 11.74
N THR A 68 1.64 -30.83 11.70
CA THR A 68 2.98 -31.42 11.55
C THR A 68 3.04 -32.30 10.30
N PRO A 69 4.23 -32.62 9.76
CA PRO A 69 4.36 -33.47 8.58
C PRO A 69 3.68 -34.84 8.71
N ASN A 70 3.52 -35.33 9.93
CA ASN A 70 2.86 -36.61 10.23
C ASN A 70 1.36 -36.47 10.55
N SER A 71 0.80 -35.25 10.50
CA SER A 71 -0.63 -35.08 10.64
C SER A 71 -1.35 -35.72 9.45
N PRO A 72 -2.47 -36.43 9.65
CA PRO A 72 -3.19 -37.03 8.54
C PRO A 72 -3.57 -35.94 7.53
N ARG A 73 -3.31 -36.21 6.25
CA ARG A 73 -3.76 -35.33 5.15
C ARG A 73 -5.27 -35.16 5.24
N ARG A 74 -5.71 -33.98 5.56
CA ARG A 74 -7.16 -33.67 5.57
C ARG A 74 -7.49 -32.98 4.26
N ASP A 75 -8.60 -33.36 3.67
CA ASP A 75 -9.16 -32.80 2.44
C ASP A 75 -9.77 -31.39 2.66
N GLY A 76 -8.99 -30.49 3.23
CA GLY A 76 -9.39 -29.17 3.69
C GLY A 76 -9.59 -29.11 5.20
N MET A 77 -9.43 -27.93 5.75
CA MET A 77 -9.61 -27.69 7.18
C MET A 77 -10.71 -26.66 7.40
N ASN A 78 -11.79 -27.09 8.06
CA ASN A 78 -12.77 -26.17 8.61
C ASN A 78 -12.34 -25.83 10.04
N ILE A 79 -12.04 -24.56 10.28
CA ILE A 79 -11.54 -24.07 11.57
C ILE A 79 -12.58 -24.29 12.67
N ASP A 80 -13.86 -24.10 12.35
CA ASP A 80 -14.93 -24.24 13.32
C ASP A 80 -15.11 -25.69 13.80
N GLU A 81 -14.94 -26.66 12.89
CA GLU A 81 -14.95 -28.09 13.25
C GLU A 81 -13.77 -28.47 14.14
N ILE A 82 -12.57 -28.00 13.80
CA ILE A 82 -11.34 -28.28 14.56
C ILE A 82 -11.41 -27.67 15.95
N ALA A 83 -11.98 -26.47 16.06
CA ALA A 83 -12.19 -25.79 17.32
C ALA A 83 -13.36 -26.32 18.13
N GLY A 84 -14.12 -27.28 17.58
CA GLY A 84 -15.32 -27.82 18.24
C GLY A 84 -16.50 -26.87 18.25
N LEU A 85 -16.49 -25.84 17.38
CA LEU A 85 -17.51 -24.79 17.33
C LEU A 85 -18.78 -25.20 16.57
N THR A 86 -18.76 -26.34 15.89
CA THR A 86 -19.90 -26.85 15.10
C THR A 86 -20.98 -27.52 15.95
N GLN A 87 -20.80 -27.63 17.26
CA GLN A 87 -21.83 -28.10 18.15
C GLN A 87 -22.88 -27.01 18.38
N THR A 88 -24.14 -27.35 18.13
CA THR A 88 -25.28 -26.47 18.32
C THR A 88 -25.30 -25.83 19.72
N PRO A 89 -25.76 -24.56 19.85
CA PRO A 89 -25.65 -23.77 21.08
C PRO A 89 -26.33 -24.31 22.32
N SER A 90 -27.09 -25.41 22.21
CA SER A 90 -27.93 -25.93 23.30
C SER A 90 -27.15 -26.63 24.42
N ASN A 91 -25.85 -26.97 24.24
CA ASN A 91 -25.09 -27.72 25.22
C ASN A 91 -23.75 -27.06 25.66
N LEU A 92 -23.49 -25.81 25.23
CA LEU A 92 -22.38 -25.04 25.80
C LEU A 92 -22.85 -24.47 27.16
N GLU A 93 -22.42 -25.13 28.22
CA GLU A 93 -22.47 -24.50 29.54
C GLU A 93 -21.71 -23.17 29.45
N LYS A 94 -22.26 -22.11 30.04
CA LYS A 94 -21.86 -20.70 29.95
C LYS A 94 -20.40 -20.37 30.28
N SER A 95 -19.51 -21.35 30.46
CA SER A 95 -18.14 -21.14 30.98
C SER A 95 -17.02 -21.19 29.96
N HIS A 96 -17.24 -21.60 28.70
CA HIS A 96 -16.17 -21.73 27.70
C HIS A 96 -16.53 -21.06 26.38
N ILE A 97 -16.50 -19.72 26.36
CA ILE A 97 -16.56 -18.97 25.09
C ILE A 97 -15.17 -19.00 24.48
N ILE A 98 -14.99 -19.75 23.37
CA ILE A 98 -13.77 -19.69 22.57
C ILE A 98 -13.70 -18.31 21.94
N LYS A 99 -12.65 -17.53 22.25
CA LYS A 99 -12.46 -16.16 21.77
C LYS A 99 -11.64 -16.11 20.50
N ALA A 100 -10.74 -17.05 20.29
CA ALA A 100 -9.86 -17.09 19.15
C ALA A 100 -9.39 -18.51 18.83
N VAL A 101 -8.97 -18.71 17.58
CA VAL A 101 -8.32 -19.96 17.13
C VAL A 101 -6.98 -19.61 16.54
N ASP A 102 -5.91 -20.21 17.09
CA ASP A 102 -4.54 -20.08 16.60
C ASP A 102 -4.16 -21.29 15.77
N ILE A 103 -3.73 -21.07 14.53
CA ILE A 103 -3.33 -22.13 13.60
C ILE A 103 -1.89 -21.89 13.16
N VAL A 104 -1.07 -22.92 13.28
CA VAL A 104 0.29 -22.94 12.72
C VAL A 104 0.37 -24.05 11.68
N ASN A 105 0.48 -23.70 10.41
CA ASN A 105 0.81 -24.64 9.35
C ASN A 105 2.34 -24.70 9.25
N SER A 106 2.92 -25.81 9.75
CA SER A 106 4.37 -25.97 9.87
C SER A 106 5.06 -26.04 8.50
N PRO A 107 6.37 -25.78 8.43
CA PRO A 107 7.15 -26.05 7.22
C PRO A 107 6.95 -27.50 6.75
N ASP A 108 7.03 -27.73 5.44
CA ASP A 108 6.86 -29.07 4.81
C ASP A 108 5.46 -29.68 4.95
N VAL A 109 4.49 -28.98 5.55
CA VAL A 109 3.09 -29.38 5.58
C VAL A 109 2.35 -28.81 4.38
N HIS A 110 1.70 -29.70 3.63
CA HIS A 110 0.94 -29.35 2.44
C HIS A 110 -0.54 -29.66 2.66
N ILE A 111 -1.34 -28.64 2.90
CA ILE A 111 -2.80 -28.73 2.91
C ILE A 111 -3.25 -28.61 1.46
N ASN A 112 -3.94 -29.62 0.95
CA ASN A 112 -4.47 -29.65 -0.41
C ASN A 112 -5.91 -30.13 -0.38
N SER A 113 -6.84 -29.25 -0.71
CA SER A 113 -8.28 -29.47 -0.56
C SER A 113 -9.00 -29.46 -1.91
N PRO A 114 -9.97 -30.33 -2.13
CA PRO A 114 -10.90 -30.19 -3.27
C PRO A 114 -11.72 -28.91 -3.25
N GLY A 115 -12.13 -28.44 -2.06
CA GLY A 115 -12.87 -27.20 -1.83
C GLY A 115 -11.96 -26.05 -1.40
N HIS A 116 -12.30 -25.38 -0.28
CA HIS A 116 -11.43 -24.39 0.36
C HIS A 116 -10.26 -25.08 1.04
N GLY A 117 -9.05 -24.49 0.99
CA GLY A 117 -7.87 -25.02 1.67
C GLY A 117 -8.03 -24.97 3.19
N LEU A 118 -8.38 -23.79 3.68
CA LEU A 118 -8.72 -23.53 5.08
C LEU A 118 -9.90 -22.56 5.11
N SER A 119 -10.88 -22.82 5.97
CA SER A 119 -12.08 -21.97 6.05
C SER A 119 -12.55 -21.78 7.48
N SER A 120 -13.17 -20.61 7.76
CA SER A 120 -13.86 -20.27 9.01
C SER A 120 -15.23 -19.69 8.70
N SER A 121 -16.21 -19.91 9.57
CA SER A 121 -17.51 -19.25 9.52
C SER A 121 -17.51 -17.84 10.14
N GLY A 122 -16.41 -17.45 10.79
CA GLY A 122 -16.27 -16.15 11.44
C GLY A 122 -16.88 -16.05 12.83
N LEU A 123 -17.12 -17.18 13.49
CA LEU A 123 -17.63 -17.18 14.87
C LEU A 123 -16.58 -16.61 15.86
N THR A 124 -15.30 -16.80 15.55
CA THR A 124 -14.16 -16.36 16.37
C THR A 124 -13.12 -15.68 15.52
N SER A 125 -12.23 -14.88 16.14
CA SER A 125 -11.03 -14.40 15.48
C SER A 125 -10.06 -15.56 15.18
N VAL A 126 -9.41 -15.49 14.04
CA VAL A 126 -8.40 -16.45 13.59
C VAL A 126 -7.02 -15.79 13.58
N TRP A 127 -6.04 -16.48 14.13
CA TRP A 127 -4.63 -16.21 13.92
C TRP A 127 -4.02 -17.36 13.16
N LEU A 128 -3.56 -17.09 11.92
CA LEU A 128 -2.97 -18.11 11.05
C LEU A 128 -1.51 -17.78 10.76
N GLU A 129 -0.61 -18.68 11.09
CA GLU A 129 0.76 -18.64 10.59
C GLU A 129 0.99 -19.77 9.59
N ASN A 130 1.16 -19.44 8.31
CA ASN A 130 1.45 -20.42 7.26
C ASN A 130 2.93 -20.40 6.89
N ARG A 131 3.63 -21.48 7.23
CA ARG A 131 5.03 -21.72 6.84
C ARG A 131 5.17 -22.78 5.75
N GLY A 132 4.12 -23.56 5.50
CA GLY A 132 4.05 -24.61 4.49
C GLY A 132 3.26 -24.18 3.25
N SER A 133 2.37 -25.03 2.77
CA SER A 133 1.46 -24.65 1.68
C SER A 133 0.02 -24.97 2.01
N ILE A 134 -0.89 -24.06 1.58
CA ILE A 134 -2.33 -24.22 1.65
C ILE A 134 -2.87 -24.04 0.25
N THR A 135 -3.46 -25.09 -0.32
CA THR A 135 -3.93 -25.11 -1.72
C THR A 135 -5.36 -25.59 -1.78
N ALA A 136 -6.18 -24.87 -2.50
CA ALA A 136 -7.54 -25.24 -2.87
C ALA A 136 -7.59 -25.61 -4.35
N GLN A 137 -8.28 -26.72 -4.71
CA GLN A 137 -8.42 -27.12 -6.11
C GLN A 137 -9.52 -26.35 -6.83
N SER A 138 -10.64 -26.08 -6.16
CA SER A 138 -11.79 -25.36 -6.73
C SER A 138 -12.28 -24.19 -5.91
N GLY A 139 -11.82 -24.06 -4.65
CA GLY A 139 -12.23 -23.00 -3.74
C GLY A 139 -11.14 -21.96 -3.49
N THR A 140 -11.36 -21.12 -2.48
CA THR A 140 -10.39 -20.14 -1.96
C THR A 140 -9.31 -20.86 -1.17
N GLY A 141 -8.05 -20.41 -1.28
CA GLY A 141 -6.94 -20.97 -0.51
C GLY A 141 -7.19 -20.88 0.99
N VAL A 142 -7.39 -19.66 1.49
CA VAL A 142 -7.81 -19.38 2.87
C VAL A 142 -9.04 -18.46 2.82
N ALA A 143 -10.18 -18.92 3.37
CA ALA A 143 -11.45 -18.20 3.40
C ALA A 143 -11.87 -17.95 4.86
N LEU A 144 -11.62 -16.74 5.36
CA LEU A 144 -12.05 -16.29 6.67
C LEU A 144 -13.34 -15.48 6.48
N LYS A 145 -14.39 -15.84 7.22
CA LYS A 145 -15.70 -15.19 7.10
C LYS A 145 -16.06 -14.50 8.39
N GLY A 146 -17.09 -13.66 8.32
CA GLY A 146 -17.61 -12.93 9.49
C GLY A 146 -17.01 -11.55 9.63
N GLU A 147 -17.18 -10.96 10.82
CA GLU A 147 -16.82 -9.57 11.13
C GLU A 147 -15.76 -9.51 12.26
N LYS A 148 -14.99 -10.56 12.40
CA LYS A 148 -13.93 -10.63 13.43
C LYS A 148 -12.62 -10.18 12.83
N ALA A 149 -11.85 -9.45 13.63
CA ALA A 149 -10.50 -9.09 13.26
C ALA A 149 -9.60 -10.34 13.23
N ASP A 150 -9.07 -10.65 12.06
CA ASP A 150 -8.25 -11.82 11.81
C ASP A 150 -6.79 -11.40 11.52
N GLU A 151 -5.86 -12.32 11.77
CA GLU A 151 -4.44 -12.08 11.48
C GLU A 151 -3.88 -13.29 10.71
N VAL A 152 -3.30 -13.00 9.54
CA VAL A 152 -2.62 -14.00 8.71
C VAL A 152 -1.16 -13.62 8.54
N ILE A 153 -0.26 -14.51 8.96
CA ILE A 153 1.19 -14.41 8.76
C ILE A 153 1.58 -15.45 7.73
N ASN A 154 2.01 -15.01 6.55
CA ASN A 154 2.39 -15.94 5.49
C ASN A 154 3.89 -15.92 5.24
N HIS A 155 4.50 -17.11 5.26
CA HIS A 155 5.88 -17.40 4.85
C HIS A 155 5.92 -18.36 3.65
N GLY A 156 4.80 -19.01 3.35
CA GLY A 156 4.73 -20.09 2.38
C GLY A 156 3.80 -19.79 1.20
N LEU A 157 3.18 -20.83 0.68
CA LEU A 157 2.24 -20.73 -0.45
C LEU A 157 0.80 -20.75 0.08
N ILE A 158 -0.01 -19.81 -0.40
CA ILE A 158 -1.47 -19.86 -0.33
C ILE A 158 -2.00 -19.79 -1.77
N ALA A 159 -2.80 -20.78 -2.19
CA ALA A 159 -3.29 -20.88 -3.57
C ALA A 159 -4.77 -21.22 -3.62
N GLY A 160 -5.54 -20.44 -4.40
CA GLY A 160 -6.97 -20.68 -4.62
C GLY A 160 -7.27 -21.15 -6.04
N GLY A 161 -8.03 -22.22 -6.17
CA GLY A 161 -8.46 -22.77 -7.46
C GLY A 161 -9.54 -21.94 -8.14
N ASN A 162 -10.28 -21.13 -7.39
CA ASN A 162 -11.26 -20.17 -7.89
C ASN A 162 -10.66 -18.79 -8.24
N GLY A 163 -9.32 -18.66 -8.18
CA GLY A 163 -8.63 -17.40 -8.41
C GLY A 163 -8.46 -16.51 -7.17
N VAL A 164 -8.93 -16.91 -5.98
CA VAL A 164 -8.77 -16.19 -4.72
C VAL A 164 -7.85 -17.00 -3.79
N ALA A 165 -6.67 -16.46 -3.51
CA ALA A 165 -5.72 -17.09 -2.60
C ALA A 165 -6.14 -16.88 -1.14
N LEU A 166 -6.44 -15.64 -0.77
CA LEU A 166 -6.81 -15.26 0.59
C LEU A 166 -8.01 -14.32 0.55
N ASP A 167 -9.05 -14.67 1.30
CA ASP A 167 -10.22 -13.83 1.60
C ASP A 167 -10.31 -13.69 3.13
N MET A 168 -10.11 -12.47 3.64
CA MET A 168 -10.07 -12.20 5.08
C MET A 168 -11.45 -11.88 5.67
N GLY A 169 -12.48 -11.74 4.79
CA GLY A 169 -13.88 -11.58 5.23
C GLY A 169 -14.19 -10.16 5.67
N GLY A 170 -14.61 -10.00 6.91
CA GLY A 170 -14.91 -8.70 7.49
C GLY A 170 -14.28 -8.55 8.87
N GLY A 171 -14.06 -7.32 9.26
CA GLY A 171 -13.31 -6.96 10.45
C GLY A 171 -12.13 -6.05 10.08
N ASP A 172 -11.39 -5.63 11.08
CA ASP A 172 -10.15 -4.86 10.88
C ASP A 172 -8.97 -5.84 10.86
N ASP A 173 -8.64 -6.36 9.69
CA ASP A 173 -7.75 -7.49 9.53
C ASP A 173 -6.28 -7.09 9.32
N LEU A 174 -5.38 -8.05 9.60
CA LEU A 174 -3.95 -7.89 9.47
C LEU A 174 -3.34 -9.02 8.64
N LEU A 175 -2.73 -8.67 7.50
CA LEU A 175 -1.90 -9.57 6.72
C LEU A 175 -0.42 -9.23 6.94
N VAL A 176 0.37 -10.17 7.41
CA VAL A 176 1.83 -10.04 7.50
C VAL A 176 2.49 -10.93 6.44
N VAL A 177 3.19 -10.29 5.51
CA VAL A 177 3.91 -10.96 4.42
C VAL A 177 5.37 -11.09 4.81
N LYS A 178 5.87 -12.32 4.82
CA LYS A 178 7.26 -12.66 5.14
C LYS A 178 8.03 -13.09 3.90
N ASN A 179 9.35 -13.14 3.99
CA ASN A 179 10.17 -13.69 2.90
C ASN A 179 9.73 -15.12 2.53
N GLY A 180 9.62 -15.38 1.23
CA GLY A 180 9.14 -16.68 0.72
C GLY A 180 7.62 -16.76 0.53
N SER A 181 6.86 -15.78 1.00
CA SER A 181 5.42 -15.70 0.74
C SER A 181 5.11 -15.75 -0.75
N ARG A 182 4.10 -16.52 -1.11
CA ARG A 182 3.53 -16.56 -2.45
C ARG A 182 2.02 -16.72 -2.36
N PHE A 183 1.33 -15.92 -3.15
CA PHE A 183 -0.12 -16.01 -3.31
C PHE A 183 -0.44 -16.35 -4.76
N LYS A 184 -1.12 -17.47 -5.00
CA LYS A 184 -1.64 -17.81 -6.32
C LYS A 184 -3.14 -17.53 -6.36
N GLY A 185 -3.49 -16.34 -6.82
CA GLY A 185 -4.82 -15.77 -6.79
C GLY A 185 -4.87 -14.45 -6.04
N GLU A 186 -6.03 -13.84 -6.03
CA GLU A 186 -6.29 -12.56 -5.37
C GLU A 186 -6.09 -12.66 -3.85
N VAL A 187 -5.54 -11.60 -3.27
CA VAL A 187 -5.50 -11.34 -1.82
C VAL A 187 -6.50 -10.23 -1.54
N ASP A 188 -7.49 -10.53 -0.74
CA ASP A 188 -8.61 -9.67 -0.45
C ASP A 188 -8.72 -9.43 1.06
N GLY A 189 -8.62 -8.18 1.48
CA GLY A 189 -8.79 -7.78 2.87
C GLY A 189 -10.22 -7.80 3.36
N GLY A 190 -11.20 -7.80 2.43
CA GLY A 190 -12.62 -7.79 2.79
C GLY A 190 -13.13 -6.45 3.31
N SER A 191 -14.19 -6.48 4.13
CA SER A 191 -14.75 -5.27 4.73
C SER A 191 -13.98 -4.83 5.97
N GLY A 192 -14.06 -3.54 6.32
CA GLY A 192 -13.37 -2.96 7.47
C GLY A 192 -12.12 -2.17 7.13
N THR A 193 -11.22 -1.99 8.09
CA THR A 193 -9.96 -1.24 7.92
C THR A 193 -8.77 -2.18 7.99
N ASN A 194 -8.40 -2.73 6.86
CA ASN A 194 -7.42 -3.79 6.74
C ASN A 194 -6.01 -3.27 6.52
N GLN A 195 -5.02 -4.02 6.99
CA GLN A 195 -3.63 -3.65 6.97
C GLN A 195 -2.79 -4.76 6.34
N VAL A 196 -1.83 -4.39 5.51
CA VAL A 196 -0.77 -5.29 5.06
C VAL A 196 0.58 -4.80 5.56
N VAL A 197 1.34 -5.71 6.13
CA VAL A 197 2.70 -5.48 6.65
C VAL A 197 3.68 -6.34 5.88
N LEU A 198 4.65 -5.70 5.24
CA LEU A 198 5.78 -6.35 4.59
C LEU A 198 6.95 -6.31 5.57
N GLU A 199 7.30 -7.44 6.15
CA GLU A 199 8.29 -7.47 7.24
C GLU A 199 9.14 -8.74 7.23
N ASP A 200 10.35 -8.62 6.72
CA ASP A 200 11.42 -9.63 6.83
C ASP A 200 12.76 -8.96 6.54
N THR A 201 13.81 -9.31 7.29
CA THR A 201 15.16 -8.77 7.08
C THR A 201 15.73 -9.06 5.69
N LYS A 202 15.29 -10.15 5.06
CA LYS A 202 15.66 -10.52 3.70
C LYS A 202 14.84 -9.78 2.64
N GLY A 203 13.72 -9.13 3.06
CA GLY A 203 12.77 -8.58 2.11
C GLY A 203 12.00 -9.64 1.33
N GLY A 204 11.44 -9.28 0.20
CA GLY A 204 10.68 -10.20 -0.65
C GLY A 204 9.86 -9.49 -1.72
N THR A 205 8.93 -10.23 -2.30
CA THR A 205 8.00 -9.73 -3.32
C THR A 205 6.57 -9.87 -2.81
N PHE A 206 5.74 -8.87 -3.11
CA PHE A 206 4.31 -8.91 -2.84
C PHE A 206 3.52 -8.54 -4.09
N GLU A 207 2.58 -9.41 -4.46
CA GLU A 207 1.81 -9.29 -5.69
C GLU A 207 0.64 -8.30 -5.60
N GLY A 208 0.48 -7.62 -4.44
CA GLY A 208 -0.59 -6.66 -4.20
C GLY A 208 -1.82 -7.30 -3.55
N ALA A 209 -2.81 -6.45 -3.26
CA ALA A 209 -4.07 -6.86 -2.64
C ALA A 209 -5.18 -5.85 -2.92
N THR A 210 -6.41 -6.30 -2.78
CA THR A 210 -7.60 -5.45 -2.76
C THR A 210 -8.09 -5.24 -1.33
N ARG A 211 -8.81 -4.14 -1.11
CA ARG A 211 -9.41 -3.79 0.19
C ARG A 211 -8.44 -3.77 1.37
N MET A 212 -7.17 -3.37 1.12
CA MET A 212 -6.17 -3.06 2.15
C MET A 212 -5.98 -1.55 2.23
N GLN A 213 -6.39 -0.94 3.35
CA GLN A 213 -6.36 0.51 3.54
C GLN A 213 -5.02 1.03 4.03
N HIS A 214 -4.18 0.15 4.60
CA HIS A 214 -2.87 0.53 5.10
C HIS A 214 -1.77 -0.42 4.62
N LEU A 215 -0.64 0.18 4.19
CA LEU A 215 0.59 -0.53 3.83
C LEU A 215 1.70 -0.15 4.80
N TRP A 216 2.31 -1.13 5.45
CA TRP A 216 3.47 -0.93 6.31
C TRP A 216 4.64 -1.76 5.80
N VAL A 217 5.78 -1.11 5.52
CA VAL A 217 7.01 -1.79 5.11
C VAL A 217 8.01 -1.64 6.25
N GLY A 218 8.12 -2.69 7.06
CA GLY A 218 8.84 -2.65 8.33
C GLY A 218 10.33 -2.81 8.20
N LYS A 219 10.79 -3.86 7.50
CA LYS A 219 12.21 -4.20 7.34
C LYS A 219 12.47 -4.87 6.00
N GLY A 220 13.73 -4.73 5.52
CA GLY A 220 14.22 -5.41 4.34
C GLY A 220 13.87 -4.71 3.03
N ALA A 221 14.33 -5.29 1.93
CA ALA A 221 14.08 -4.77 0.58
C ALA A 221 12.89 -5.49 -0.05
N TRP A 222 11.80 -4.76 -0.26
CA TRP A 222 10.56 -5.29 -0.79
C TRP A 222 10.26 -4.78 -2.19
N GLU A 223 9.69 -5.67 -3.00
CA GLU A 223 9.20 -5.37 -4.33
C GLU A 223 7.68 -5.56 -4.37
N LEU A 224 6.95 -4.49 -4.68
CA LEU A 224 5.51 -4.53 -4.90
C LEU A 224 5.24 -4.63 -6.40
N THR A 225 4.75 -5.79 -6.86
CA THR A 225 4.51 -6.05 -8.30
C THR A 225 3.06 -5.85 -8.70
N GLY A 226 2.11 -5.97 -7.79
CA GLY A 226 0.69 -5.71 -7.99
C GLY A 226 0.23 -4.43 -7.31
N ALA A 227 -1.01 -4.03 -7.56
CA ALA A 227 -1.55 -2.75 -7.11
C ALA A 227 -2.15 -2.82 -5.70
N LEU A 228 -2.16 -1.66 -5.03
CA LEU A 228 -2.90 -1.40 -3.80
C LEU A 228 -3.88 -0.23 -4.06
N HIS A 229 -5.04 -0.58 -4.64
CA HIS A 229 -6.01 0.43 -5.07
C HIS A 229 -6.80 1.07 -3.93
N ASP A 230 -6.92 0.38 -2.81
CA ASP A 230 -7.70 0.81 -1.65
C ASP A 230 -6.84 1.41 -0.55
N ASN A 231 -5.51 1.43 -0.73
CA ASN A 231 -4.60 2.04 0.23
C ASN A 231 -4.91 3.53 0.40
N ARG A 232 -5.06 3.96 1.65
CA ARG A 232 -5.27 5.35 2.05
C ARG A 232 -3.98 5.96 2.57
N HIS A 233 -3.24 5.17 3.34
CA HIS A 233 -1.99 5.58 3.93
C HIS A 233 -1.02 4.40 4.03
N GLY A 234 0.21 4.63 3.62
CA GLY A 234 1.30 3.67 3.75
C GLY A 234 2.53 4.32 4.37
N LYS A 235 3.44 3.47 4.86
CA LYS A 235 4.69 3.91 5.47
C LYS A 235 5.82 2.92 5.19
N VAL A 236 7.00 3.45 4.85
CA VAL A 236 8.25 2.70 4.76
C VAL A 236 9.15 3.16 5.89
N TYR A 237 9.45 2.26 6.80
CA TYR A 237 10.27 2.54 7.99
C TYR A 237 11.76 2.62 7.67
N GLY A 238 12.55 3.13 8.61
CA GLY A 238 13.95 3.46 8.40
C GLY A 238 14.87 2.30 7.97
N ASP A 239 14.49 1.05 8.28
CA ASP A 239 15.29 -0.13 7.90
C ASP A 239 14.74 -0.85 6.67
N ALA A 240 13.86 -0.20 5.92
CA ALA A 240 13.16 -0.79 4.79
C ALA A 240 13.40 -0.05 3.47
N ALA A 241 13.33 -0.81 2.38
CA ALA A 241 13.31 -0.30 1.02
C ALA A 241 12.07 -0.85 0.29
N LEU A 242 11.37 0.02 -0.43
CA LEU A 242 10.25 -0.36 -1.28
C LEU A 242 10.52 0.00 -2.74
N THR A 243 10.62 -1.02 -3.58
CA THR A 243 10.55 -0.86 -5.04
C THR A 243 9.13 -1.12 -5.49
N ASN A 244 8.46 -0.07 -5.98
CA ASN A 244 7.11 -0.19 -6.51
C ASN A 244 7.15 -0.39 -8.02
N ARG A 245 6.57 -1.48 -8.52
CA ARG A 245 6.41 -1.72 -9.97
C ARG A 245 4.98 -1.49 -10.46
N SER A 246 4.09 -1.05 -9.58
CA SER A 246 2.67 -0.93 -9.87
C SER A 246 2.08 0.39 -9.37
N VAL A 247 0.92 0.35 -8.73
CA VAL A 247 0.19 1.52 -8.25
C VAL A 247 -0.12 1.37 -6.77
N ILE A 248 0.25 2.39 -6.00
CA ILE A 248 -0.19 2.58 -4.61
C ILE A 248 -1.06 3.83 -4.58
N LYS A 249 -2.33 3.71 -4.23
CA LYS A 249 -3.18 4.88 -3.97
C LYS A 249 -2.90 5.49 -2.60
N GLY A 250 -3.44 6.68 -2.36
CA GLY A 250 -3.31 7.38 -1.09
C GLY A 250 -1.93 8.01 -0.88
N THR A 251 -1.58 8.21 0.37
CA THR A 251 -0.31 8.82 0.77
C THR A 251 0.66 7.76 1.23
N LEU A 252 1.92 7.89 0.82
CA LEU A 252 3.02 7.05 1.29
C LEU A 252 4.06 7.93 1.99
N ASP A 253 4.40 7.59 3.22
CA ASP A 253 5.45 8.24 4.00
C ASP A 253 6.72 7.39 4.02
N ILE A 254 7.86 7.98 3.76
CA ILE A 254 9.17 7.35 3.83
C ILE A 254 9.92 7.94 5.01
N ASP A 255 10.18 7.16 6.04
CA ASP A 255 10.93 7.61 7.22
C ASP A 255 12.42 7.84 6.89
N ALA A 256 13.08 8.57 7.77
CA ALA A 256 14.54 8.70 7.72
C ALA A 256 15.20 7.31 7.75
N GLY A 257 16.14 7.07 6.83
CA GLY A 257 16.76 5.76 6.61
C GLY A 257 16.01 4.85 5.64
N GLY A 258 14.69 5.02 5.51
CA GLY A 258 13.88 4.28 4.52
C GLY A 258 14.13 4.74 3.08
N SER A 259 13.79 3.89 2.11
CA SER A 259 13.91 4.23 0.69
C SER A 259 12.72 3.78 -0.14
N TYR A 260 12.46 4.57 -1.19
CA TYR A 260 11.40 4.29 -2.15
C TYR A 260 11.89 4.50 -3.58
N SER A 261 11.43 3.65 -4.49
CA SER A 261 11.72 3.78 -5.93
C SER A 261 10.58 3.26 -6.79
N GLY A 262 10.46 3.82 -7.98
CA GLY A 262 9.61 3.31 -9.06
C GLY A 262 8.11 3.54 -8.90
N GLY A 263 7.36 3.06 -9.88
CA GLY A 263 5.91 2.97 -9.92
C GLY A 263 5.12 4.27 -9.77
N THR A 264 3.84 4.12 -9.49
CA THR A 264 2.93 5.26 -9.31
C THR A 264 2.40 5.30 -7.89
N VAL A 265 2.40 6.48 -7.27
CA VAL A 265 1.74 6.75 -5.99
C VAL A 265 0.95 8.05 -6.06
N ASP A 266 -0.12 8.20 -5.27
CA ASP A 266 -0.89 9.44 -5.31
C ASP A 266 -0.12 10.61 -4.68
N SER A 267 0.30 10.49 -3.42
CA SER A 267 1.14 11.49 -2.73
C SER A 267 2.29 10.81 -2.02
N LEU A 268 3.44 11.47 -1.97
CA LEU A 268 4.66 10.92 -1.37
C LEU A 268 5.32 11.96 -0.45
N ASN A 269 5.58 11.59 0.80
CA ASN A 269 6.36 12.37 1.74
C ASN A 269 7.66 11.62 2.06
N VAL A 270 8.80 12.25 1.86
CA VAL A 270 10.10 11.60 2.00
C VAL A 270 10.93 12.31 3.06
N ALA A 271 11.25 11.61 4.14
CA ALA A 271 12.30 11.97 5.09
C ALA A 271 13.59 11.13 4.87
N GLY A 272 13.48 10.02 4.15
CA GLY A 272 14.57 9.14 3.75
C GLY A 272 15.08 9.40 2.34
N THR A 273 15.12 8.35 1.50
CA THR A 273 15.65 8.42 0.13
C THR A 273 14.58 8.12 -0.92
N LEU A 274 14.43 9.03 -1.88
CA LEU A 274 13.76 8.77 -3.15
C LEU A 274 14.81 8.41 -4.21
N LEU A 275 14.80 7.16 -4.68
CA LEU A 275 15.75 6.68 -5.69
C LEU A 275 15.10 6.70 -7.08
N LEU A 276 15.76 7.37 -8.02
CA LEU A 276 15.41 7.40 -9.44
C LEU A 276 16.51 6.69 -10.22
N ASP A 277 16.28 5.42 -10.52
CA ASP A 277 17.24 4.53 -11.19
C ASP A 277 16.59 4.01 -12.50
N PRO A 278 17.00 4.51 -13.67
CA PRO A 278 16.35 4.16 -14.93
C PRO A 278 16.57 2.72 -15.38
N GLU A 279 17.62 2.07 -14.86
CA GLU A 279 18.02 0.73 -15.27
C GLU A 279 17.33 -0.35 -14.41
N ASN A 280 17.13 -0.06 -13.13
CA ASN A 280 16.68 -1.08 -12.17
C ASN A 280 15.25 -0.87 -11.67
N THR A 281 14.66 0.33 -11.87
CA THR A 281 13.32 0.63 -11.36
C THR A 281 12.41 1.21 -12.44
N PRO A 282 11.08 0.97 -12.37
CA PRO A 282 10.12 1.68 -13.21
C PRO A 282 10.19 3.20 -12.99
N ARG A 283 9.72 3.95 -13.96
CA ARG A 283 9.63 5.41 -13.81
C ARG A 283 8.73 5.78 -12.65
N THR A 284 9.23 6.65 -11.77
CA THR A 284 8.46 7.15 -10.62
C THR A 284 7.49 8.24 -11.08
N ARG A 285 6.22 8.08 -10.71
CA ARG A 285 5.15 9.03 -10.97
C ARG A 285 4.36 9.31 -9.71
N ILE A 286 4.30 10.56 -9.32
CA ILE A 286 3.48 11.05 -8.23
C ILE A 286 2.27 11.77 -8.85
N ARG A 287 1.05 11.31 -8.59
CA ARG A 287 -0.15 11.88 -9.22
C ARG A 287 -0.53 13.23 -8.66
N LYS A 288 -0.25 13.47 -7.36
CA LYS A 288 -0.58 14.69 -6.63
C LYS A 288 0.70 15.38 -6.16
N ASP A 289 1.01 15.31 -4.89
CA ASP A 289 2.07 16.08 -4.24
C ASP A 289 3.25 15.22 -3.83
N LEU A 290 4.44 15.77 -3.99
CA LEU A 290 5.68 15.24 -3.45
C LEU A 290 6.29 16.25 -2.50
N HIS A 291 6.56 15.82 -1.26
CA HIS A 291 7.27 16.60 -0.27
C HIS A 291 8.58 15.90 0.11
N LEU A 292 9.69 16.48 -0.29
CA LEU A 292 11.02 16.10 0.18
C LEU A 292 11.31 16.90 1.44
N LYS A 293 11.24 16.23 2.61
CA LYS A 293 11.40 16.83 3.94
C LYS A 293 12.86 17.18 4.23
N PRO A 294 13.14 17.99 5.27
CA PRO A 294 14.50 18.30 5.68
C PRO A 294 15.33 17.04 5.92
N GLY A 295 16.55 17.02 5.38
CA GLY A 295 17.47 15.88 5.48
C GLY A 295 17.20 14.72 4.53
N SER A 296 16.11 14.77 3.75
CA SER A 296 15.85 13.75 2.73
C SER A 296 16.81 13.85 1.55
N THR A 297 16.95 12.75 0.83
CA THR A 297 17.80 12.65 -0.36
C THR A 297 16.97 12.24 -1.58
N MET A 298 17.06 12.99 -2.66
CA MET A 298 16.68 12.53 -3.98
C MET A 298 17.95 12.00 -4.68
N ALA A 299 18.05 10.68 -4.80
CA ALA A 299 19.17 10.03 -5.48
C ALA A 299 18.78 9.81 -6.95
N PHE A 300 19.50 10.46 -7.85
CA PHE A 300 19.23 10.46 -9.28
C PHE A 300 20.40 9.83 -10.03
N LYS A 301 20.13 8.70 -10.69
CA LYS A 301 21.12 7.99 -11.49
C LYS A 301 21.01 8.36 -12.97
N VAL A 302 22.16 8.52 -13.58
CA VAL A 302 22.33 8.70 -15.01
C VAL A 302 23.24 7.57 -15.51
N GLY A 303 22.65 6.64 -16.26
CA GLY A 303 23.35 5.47 -16.80
C GLY A 303 24.06 5.74 -18.12
N ALA A 304 24.47 4.67 -18.80
CA ALA A 304 25.07 4.71 -20.13
C ALA A 304 24.17 5.48 -21.11
N ASP A 305 24.79 6.14 -22.08
CA ASP A 305 24.10 7.01 -23.05
C ASP A 305 23.25 8.13 -22.42
N GLN A 306 23.56 8.49 -21.16
CA GLN A 306 22.83 9.48 -20.38
C GLN A 306 21.34 9.10 -20.15
N ALA A 307 21.06 7.81 -20.09
CA ALA A 307 19.76 7.29 -19.71
C ALA A 307 19.41 7.77 -18.31
N HIS A 308 18.25 8.36 -18.16
CA HIS A 308 17.75 8.86 -16.88
C HIS A 308 16.22 8.81 -16.84
N SER A 309 15.67 8.84 -15.63
CA SER A 309 14.24 8.88 -15.39
C SER A 309 13.81 10.26 -14.90
N THR A 310 12.98 10.97 -15.66
CA THR A 310 12.36 12.20 -15.18
C THR A 310 11.28 11.87 -14.17
N LEU A 311 11.40 12.43 -12.96
CA LEU A 311 10.36 12.37 -11.94
C LEU A 311 9.15 13.20 -12.39
N LYS A 312 7.95 12.61 -12.37
CA LYS A 312 6.73 13.32 -12.71
C LYS A 312 5.85 13.52 -11.50
N VAL A 313 5.56 14.78 -11.16
CA VAL A 313 4.67 15.19 -10.07
C VAL A 313 3.49 15.96 -10.65
N GLY A 314 2.28 15.48 -10.38
CA GLY A 314 1.06 16.06 -10.96
C GLY A 314 0.73 17.45 -10.43
N ASN A 315 0.94 17.68 -9.14
CA ASN A 315 0.64 18.99 -8.52
C ASN A 315 1.94 19.66 -8.03
N THR A 316 2.22 19.64 -6.73
CA THR A 316 3.32 20.38 -6.11
C THR A 316 4.50 19.47 -5.77
N LEU A 317 5.68 19.89 -6.20
CA LEU A 317 6.97 19.39 -5.69
C LEU A 317 7.50 20.39 -4.66
N THR A 318 7.55 19.99 -3.40
CA THR A 318 8.13 20.79 -2.31
C THR A 318 9.51 20.26 -1.96
N LEU A 319 10.52 21.12 -2.05
CA LEU A 319 11.90 20.86 -1.68
C LEU A 319 12.18 21.61 -0.38
N ASP A 320 12.10 20.89 0.75
CA ASP A 320 12.32 21.49 2.06
C ASP A 320 13.69 21.06 2.59
N ASN A 321 14.73 21.81 2.22
CA ASN A 321 16.11 21.53 2.56
C ASN A 321 16.57 20.10 2.22
N ALA A 322 16.06 19.53 1.15
CA ALA A 322 16.47 18.23 0.64
C ALA A 322 17.83 18.30 -0.08
N THR A 323 18.50 17.16 -0.15
CA THR A 323 19.76 16.99 -0.92
C THR A 323 19.47 16.29 -2.24
N LEU A 324 20.07 16.78 -3.32
CA LEU A 324 20.16 16.05 -4.58
C LEU A 324 21.50 15.29 -4.62
N LYS A 325 21.44 13.98 -4.78
CA LYS A 325 22.60 13.12 -5.03
C LYS A 325 22.57 12.64 -6.46
N LEU A 326 23.60 13.01 -7.23
CA LEU A 326 23.76 12.60 -8.63
C LEU A 326 24.80 11.47 -8.70
N ASP A 327 24.43 10.36 -9.30
CA ASP A 327 25.31 9.24 -9.64
C ASP A 327 25.34 9.12 -11.17
N VAL A 328 26.41 9.54 -11.79
CA VAL A 328 26.57 9.63 -13.24
C VAL A 328 27.64 8.65 -13.69
N GLN A 329 27.26 7.69 -14.55
CA GLN A 329 28.16 6.67 -15.07
C GLN A 329 27.85 6.35 -16.55
N PRO A 330 28.84 6.50 -17.44
CA PRO A 330 30.16 7.06 -17.22
C PRO A 330 30.15 8.60 -17.21
N GLU A 331 31.14 9.21 -16.54
CA GLU A 331 31.42 10.65 -16.71
C GLU A 331 31.91 10.90 -18.15
N SER A 332 31.29 11.84 -18.87
CA SER A 332 31.53 12.09 -20.28
C SER A 332 31.47 13.58 -20.61
N GLU A 333 32.34 14.04 -21.48
CA GLU A 333 32.34 15.41 -22.04
C GLU A 333 31.02 15.77 -22.76
N ALA A 334 30.27 14.77 -23.23
CA ALA A 334 28.97 14.98 -23.85
C ALA A 334 27.93 15.60 -22.87
N LEU A 335 28.15 15.49 -21.57
CA LEU A 335 27.32 16.13 -20.54
C LEU A 335 27.41 17.66 -20.59
N LEU A 336 28.53 18.24 -21.04
CA LEU A 336 28.73 19.69 -21.13
C LEU A 336 27.75 20.38 -22.10
N THR A 337 27.23 19.66 -23.07
CA THR A 337 26.34 20.20 -24.09
C THR A 337 24.88 19.87 -23.84
N ARG A 338 24.54 19.18 -22.73
CA ARG A 338 23.20 18.69 -22.44
C ARG A 338 22.67 19.22 -21.11
N GLN A 339 21.35 19.36 -21.06
CA GLN A 339 20.58 19.56 -19.85
C GLN A 339 19.70 18.35 -19.63
N LEU A 340 19.86 17.70 -18.48
CA LEU A 340 19.02 16.56 -18.08
C LEU A 340 17.82 17.09 -17.30
N ARG A 341 16.61 16.75 -17.74
CA ARG A 341 15.39 17.07 -17.02
C ARG A 341 15.16 16.04 -15.93
N ILE A 342 15.34 16.42 -14.67
CA ILE A 342 15.25 15.50 -13.53
C ILE A 342 13.87 15.45 -12.90
N ALA A 343 13.09 16.54 -12.97
CA ALA A 343 11.74 16.60 -12.41
C ALA A 343 10.82 17.50 -13.24
N ASP A 344 9.57 17.09 -13.37
CA ASP A 344 8.43 17.84 -13.86
C ASP A 344 7.41 17.99 -12.74
N ALA A 345 6.85 19.18 -12.54
CA ALA A 345 5.77 19.41 -11.61
C ALA A 345 4.90 20.58 -12.09
N ALA A 346 3.62 20.60 -11.72
CA ALA A 346 2.77 21.76 -11.98
C ALA A 346 3.21 22.99 -11.16
N SER A 347 3.78 22.77 -9.99
CA SER A 347 4.36 23.80 -9.12
C SER A 347 5.59 23.27 -8.40
N ILE A 348 6.63 24.07 -8.29
CA ILE A 348 7.85 23.75 -7.55
C ILE A 348 8.04 24.80 -6.45
N LYS A 349 8.21 24.34 -5.21
CA LYS A 349 8.45 25.16 -4.03
C LYS A 349 9.78 24.82 -3.39
N GLY A 350 10.59 25.84 -3.10
CA GLY A 350 11.92 25.66 -2.52
C GLY A 350 12.99 25.23 -3.53
N THR A 351 14.16 24.89 -3.02
CA THR A 351 15.32 24.45 -3.78
C THR A 351 16.04 23.36 -3.00
N PHE A 352 16.89 22.58 -3.65
CA PHE A 352 17.79 21.67 -2.94
C PHE A 352 18.79 22.48 -2.13
N SER A 353 19.01 22.06 -0.88
CA SER A 353 20.01 22.69 0.02
C SER A 353 21.45 22.32 -0.35
N ALA A 354 21.63 21.15 -0.96
CA ALA A 354 22.92 20.66 -1.39
C ALA A 354 22.79 19.79 -2.65
N VAL A 355 23.85 19.78 -3.45
CA VAL A 355 24.03 18.88 -4.59
C VAL A 355 25.34 18.14 -4.41
N THR A 356 25.28 16.82 -4.43
CA THR A 356 26.48 15.96 -4.38
C THR A 356 26.55 15.12 -5.63
N SER A 357 27.76 14.79 -6.10
CA SER A 357 27.96 13.95 -7.27
C SER A 357 29.23 13.12 -7.16
N ASN A 358 29.28 12.02 -7.91
CA ASN A 358 30.47 11.19 -8.09
C ASN A 358 31.39 11.70 -9.19
N LEU A 359 31.09 12.84 -9.82
CA LEU A 359 31.87 13.42 -10.92
C LEU A 359 33.24 13.91 -10.45
N THR A 360 34.26 13.65 -11.24
CA THR A 360 35.68 14.02 -10.94
C THR A 360 36.10 15.30 -11.62
N THR A 361 35.77 15.47 -12.89
CA THR A 361 36.18 16.60 -13.76
C THR A 361 35.08 17.60 -14.01
N LEU A 362 33.82 17.17 -13.85
CA LEU A 362 32.62 17.99 -14.04
C LEU A 362 31.95 18.31 -12.71
N GLU A 363 31.23 19.40 -12.67
CA GLU A 363 30.33 19.76 -11.57
C GLU A 363 28.94 20.04 -12.08
N PRO A 364 27.89 19.58 -11.37
CA PRO A 364 26.50 19.82 -11.75
C PRO A 364 26.07 21.25 -11.45
N GLU A 365 25.21 21.80 -12.31
CA GLU A 365 24.56 23.09 -12.13
C GLU A 365 23.04 22.91 -12.25
N LEU A 366 22.30 23.32 -11.23
CA LEU A 366 20.83 23.22 -11.22
C LEU A 366 20.19 24.45 -11.87
N LEU A 367 19.20 24.16 -12.71
CA LEU A 367 18.35 25.17 -13.32
C LEU A 367 16.89 24.89 -12.92
N TYR A 368 16.31 25.84 -12.20
CA TYR A 368 14.90 25.79 -11.81
C TYR A 368 14.10 26.61 -12.83
N LYS A 369 13.18 25.95 -13.52
CA LYS A 369 12.24 26.57 -14.47
C LYS A 369 10.82 26.34 -14.00
N PRO A 370 9.84 27.12 -14.43
CA PRO A 370 8.44 26.92 -14.03
C PRO A 370 7.93 25.50 -14.28
N GLU A 371 8.37 24.88 -15.36
CA GLU A 371 7.95 23.56 -15.81
C GLU A 371 8.78 22.39 -15.24
N GLY A 372 9.90 22.65 -14.57
CA GLY A 372 10.73 21.55 -14.09
C GLY A 372 12.12 21.95 -13.59
N ILE A 373 12.82 20.96 -13.09
CA ILE A 373 14.20 21.08 -12.62
C ILE A 373 15.11 20.38 -13.62
N PHE A 374 16.17 21.07 -13.99
CA PHE A 374 17.17 20.59 -14.94
C PHE A 374 18.56 20.59 -14.31
N VAL A 375 19.39 19.67 -14.74
CA VAL A 375 20.82 19.60 -14.40
C VAL A 375 21.63 19.81 -15.66
N GLY A 376 22.43 20.87 -15.66
CA GLY A 376 23.54 21.07 -16.58
C GLY A 376 24.86 20.68 -15.92
N PHE A 377 25.94 20.69 -16.70
CA PHE A 377 27.27 20.36 -16.21
C PHE A 377 28.28 21.35 -16.74
N LYS A 378 29.25 21.72 -15.91
CA LYS A 378 30.40 22.53 -16.30
C LYS A 378 31.68 21.89 -15.79
N ARG A 379 32.84 22.32 -16.37
CA ARG A 379 34.14 21.83 -15.89
C ARG A 379 34.43 22.40 -14.51
N LYS A 380 34.96 21.56 -13.62
CA LYS A 380 35.51 22.02 -12.36
C LYS A 380 36.72 22.96 -12.66
N GLN A 381 36.75 24.08 -11.97
CA GLN A 381 37.95 24.93 -12.05
C GLN A 381 39.09 24.23 -11.34
N SER A 382 40.21 24.03 -12.04
CA SER A 382 41.43 23.56 -11.40
C SER A 382 41.87 24.61 -10.37
N ALA A 383 42.11 24.21 -9.14
CA ALA A 383 42.72 25.11 -8.16
C ALA A 383 44.04 25.61 -8.76
N ALA A 384 44.21 26.93 -8.87
CA ALA A 384 45.48 27.52 -9.28
C ALA A 384 46.55 27.00 -8.32
N PRO A 385 47.73 26.58 -8.82
CA PRO A 385 48.81 26.16 -7.94
C PRO A 385 49.13 27.32 -6.99
N SER A 386 49.15 27.06 -5.69
CA SER A 386 49.65 28.01 -4.69
C SER A 386 51.09 28.33 -5.03
N VAL A 387 51.35 29.56 -5.46
CA VAL A 387 52.71 30.06 -5.63
C VAL A 387 53.19 30.39 -4.24
N ASP A 388 53.88 29.44 -3.60
CA ASP A 388 54.63 29.70 -2.38
C ASP A 388 55.67 30.77 -2.74
N ARG A 389 55.53 31.93 -2.10
CA ARG A 389 56.52 33.00 -2.07
C ARG A 389 57.37 32.87 -0.83
#